data_ba23d493b939bfedab4469610436cd2d
#
_entry.id   ba23d493b939bfedab4469610436cd2d
#
_cell.length_a   1.000
_cell.length_b   1.000
_cell.length_c   1.000
_cell.angle_alpha   90.00
_cell.angle_beta   90.00
_cell.angle_gamma   90.00
#
_symmetry.space_group_name_H-M   'P 1'
#
loop_
_entity.id
_entity.type
_entity.pdbx_description
1 polymer ?
#
loop_
_entity_poly.entity_id
_entity_poly.type
_entity_poly.pdbx_seq_one_letter_code
_entity_poly.pdbx_strand_id
1 'polypeptide(L)'
;MKKYFISLLLVMIILLISGCENNKNELTTENIKKLELTGNLVTYQAYYHNVIEYDKPVGAGITHLLEKERKLFAEYTGTIRLGINLSKVKIEMKKNSINVFIPKAKIIGEPNVNKDDFDANNFIESKDSWINSNPITADDSSSAFDKAQKEMKEIAMNDEELLSQTQQRAKILIEEKIIQLSGLNRKDLNIMWEYEQ
;
A
#
# COMPACT_ATOMS: atom_id res chain seq x y z
N MET A 1 23.97 14.39 -71.16
CA MET A 1 22.77 14.59 -70.30
C MET A 1 22.48 13.36 -69.42
N LYS A 2 22.37 12.10 -69.94
CA LYS A 2 22.10 10.90 -69.13
C LYS A 2 23.11 10.66 -67.96
N LYS A 3 24.40 10.92 -68.13
CA LYS A 3 25.42 10.70 -67.10
C LYS A 3 25.25 11.64 -65.90
N TYR A 4 24.88 12.86 -66.12
CA TYR A 4 24.63 13.85 -65.01
C TYR A 4 23.32 13.58 -64.27
N PHE A 5 22.32 13.01 -64.97
CA PHE A 5 21.06 12.62 -64.35
C PHE A 5 21.23 11.44 -63.38
N ILE A 6 22.07 10.45 -63.76
CA ILE A 6 22.40 9.32 -62.90
C ILE A 6 23.22 9.77 -61.68
N SER A 7 24.16 10.69 -61.85
CA SER A 7 24.95 11.25 -60.76
C SER A 7 24.08 12.03 -59.79
N LEU A 8 23.13 12.84 -60.26
CA LEU A 8 22.20 13.61 -59.44
C LEU A 8 21.25 12.68 -58.66
N LEU A 9 20.76 11.58 -59.28
CA LEU A 9 19.93 10.60 -58.63
C LEU A 9 20.67 9.86 -57.51
N LEU A 10 21.94 9.56 -57.71
CA LEU A 10 22.77 8.87 -56.70
C LEU A 10 23.06 9.77 -55.49
N VAL A 11 23.27 11.07 -55.68
CA VAL A 11 23.43 12.03 -54.61
C VAL A 11 22.12 12.19 -53.81
N MET A 12 20.97 12.19 -54.51
CA MET A 12 19.66 12.27 -53.84
C MET A 12 19.36 11.05 -52.97
N ILE A 13 19.78 9.85 -53.40
CA ILE A 13 19.63 8.60 -52.62
C ILE A 13 20.52 8.63 -51.38
N ILE A 14 21.75 9.16 -51.47
CA ILE A 14 22.65 9.28 -50.32
C ILE A 14 22.08 10.27 -49.27
N LEU A 15 21.42 11.34 -49.67
CA LEU A 15 20.78 12.30 -48.77
C LEU A 15 19.56 11.70 -48.06
N LEU A 16 18.88 10.73 -48.66
CA LEU A 16 17.73 10.05 -48.03
C LEU A 16 18.13 9.02 -46.96
N ILE A 17 19.36 8.50 -47.01
CA ILE A 17 19.88 7.51 -46.07
C ILE A 17 20.45 8.19 -44.80
N SER A 18 20.80 9.48 -44.86
CA SER A 18 21.38 10.24 -43.73
C SER A 18 20.36 10.67 -42.67
N GLY A 19 19.07 10.31 -42.81
CA GLY A 19 17.96 10.78 -41.97
C GLY A 19 17.53 9.84 -40.86
N CYS A 20 18.23 8.74 -40.57
CA CYS A 20 17.99 7.96 -39.37
C CYS A 20 18.87 8.47 -38.23
N GLU A 21 18.55 9.62 -37.69
CA GLU A 21 18.94 9.96 -36.32
C GLU A 21 18.28 8.94 -35.38
N ASN A 22 19.07 7.98 -34.94
CA ASN A 22 18.73 7.14 -33.79
C ASN A 22 18.61 8.10 -32.59
N ASN A 23 17.44 8.63 -32.38
CA ASN A 23 17.08 9.29 -31.14
C ASN A 23 17.14 8.24 -30.04
N LYS A 24 18.34 7.94 -29.56
CA LYS A 24 18.53 7.30 -28.27
C LYS A 24 17.91 8.29 -27.28
N ASN A 25 16.73 7.95 -26.80
CA ASN A 25 16.14 8.63 -25.66
C ASN A 25 17.13 8.48 -24.49
N GLU A 26 18.12 9.37 -24.44
CA GLU A 26 19.00 9.46 -23.29
C GLU A 26 18.12 9.87 -22.10
N LEU A 27 18.23 9.11 -21.03
CA LEU A 27 17.58 9.41 -19.78
C LEU A 27 18.11 10.76 -19.29
N THR A 28 17.39 11.82 -19.60
CA THR A 28 17.80 13.15 -19.17
C THR A 28 17.30 13.38 -17.75
N THR A 29 18.12 14.02 -16.94
CA THR A 29 17.76 14.48 -15.57
C THR A 29 16.44 15.24 -15.58
N GLU A 30 16.09 15.87 -16.70
CA GLU A 30 14.87 16.64 -16.90
C GLU A 30 13.61 15.77 -16.97
N ASN A 31 13.69 14.58 -17.57
CA ASN A 31 12.56 13.63 -17.65
C ASN A 31 12.26 13.01 -16.27
N ILE A 32 13.28 12.81 -15.45
CA ILE A 32 13.10 12.31 -14.08
C ILE A 32 12.58 13.40 -13.12
N LYS A 33 13.02 14.66 -13.29
CA LYS A 33 12.47 15.78 -12.53
C LYS A 33 10.98 16.02 -12.78
N LYS A 34 10.45 15.58 -13.93
CA LYS A 34 9.02 15.61 -14.23
C LYS A 34 8.24 14.47 -13.52
N LEU A 35 8.94 13.53 -12.89
CA LEU A 35 8.32 12.46 -12.12
C LEU A 35 7.90 12.99 -10.74
N GLU A 36 6.82 13.72 -10.69
CA GLU A 36 6.18 14.08 -9.41
C GLU A 36 5.41 12.86 -8.87
N LEU A 37 6.04 12.19 -7.92
CA LEU A 37 5.40 11.12 -7.16
C LEU A 37 4.74 11.74 -5.93
N THR A 38 3.40 11.77 -5.92
CA THR A 38 2.63 12.37 -4.82
C THR A 38 1.59 11.40 -4.27
N GLY A 39 1.25 11.59 -2.99
CA GLY A 39 0.21 10.82 -2.34
C GLY A 39 0.66 9.45 -1.85
N ASN A 40 -0.31 8.55 -1.64
CA ASN A 40 -0.08 7.19 -1.17
C ASN A 40 -0.30 6.19 -2.32
N LEU A 41 0.63 5.27 -2.49
CA LEU A 41 0.51 4.15 -3.40
C LEU A 41 0.06 2.92 -2.61
N VAL A 42 -1.22 2.59 -2.69
CA VAL A 42 -1.75 1.34 -2.13
C VAL A 42 -1.41 0.22 -3.12
N THR A 43 -0.67 -0.78 -2.65
CA THR A 43 -0.21 -1.90 -3.48
C THR A 43 -0.79 -3.24 -3.03
N TYR A 44 -1.35 -3.28 -1.83
CA TYR A 44 -1.96 -4.47 -1.27
C TYR A 44 -3.20 -4.12 -0.45
N GLN A 45 -4.18 -5.02 -0.46
CA GLN A 45 -5.34 -4.97 0.41
C GLN A 45 -5.53 -6.34 1.04
N ALA A 46 -5.42 -6.41 2.35
CA ALA A 46 -5.65 -7.64 3.12
C ALA A 46 -7.08 -7.66 3.66
N TYR A 47 -7.70 -8.83 3.61
CA TYR A 47 -9.01 -9.11 4.18
C TYR A 47 -8.82 -9.94 5.44
N TYR A 48 -9.49 -9.54 6.50
CA TYR A 48 -9.43 -10.18 7.80
C TYR A 48 -10.80 -10.73 8.18
N HIS A 49 -10.78 -11.89 8.81
CA HIS A 49 -11.92 -12.52 9.44
C HIS A 49 -11.42 -13.12 10.74
N ASN A 50 -11.72 -12.49 11.85
CA ASN A 50 -11.17 -12.79 13.16
C ASN A 50 -12.26 -12.80 14.23
N VAL A 51 -11.89 -13.23 15.42
CA VAL A 51 -12.71 -13.15 16.63
C VAL A 51 -12.03 -12.23 17.62
N ILE A 52 -12.76 -11.25 18.14
CA ILE A 52 -12.31 -10.40 19.23
C ILE A 52 -12.84 -10.93 20.57
N GLU A 53 -11.99 -10.99 21.58
CA GLU A 53 -12.38 -11.17 22.96
C GLU A 53 -12.42 -9.78 23.63
N TYR A 54 -13.54 -9.43 24.22
CA TYR A 54 -13.71 -8.20 24.96
C TYR A 54 -14.14 -8.49 26.40
N ASP A 55 -13.34 -8.04 27.35
CA ASP A 55 -13.65 -8.16 28.77
C ASP A 55 -14.50 -6.97 29.20
N LYS A 56 -15.78 -7.23 29.44
CA LYS A 56 -16.73 -6.23 29.95
C LYS A 56 -16.56 -6.08 31.45
N PRO A 57 -16.15 -4.90 31.94
CA PRO A 57 -16.00 -4.63 33.37
C PRO A 57 -17.36 -4.53 34.08
N VAL A 58 -17.33 -4.65 35.40
CA VAL A 58 -18.48 -4.36 36.27
C VAL A 58 -18.69 -2.86 36.32
N GLY A 59 -19.93 -2.43 36.28
CA GLY A 59 -20.30 -1.02 36.49
C GLY A 59 -19.96 -0.54 37.89
N ALA A 60 -19.86 0.79 38.06
CA ALA A 60 -19.58 1.40 39.35
C ALA A 60 -20.86 1.80 40.08
N GLY A 61 -20.94 1.51 41.38
CA GLY A 61 -22.03 1.97 42.27
C GLY A 61 -22.99 0.87 42.73
N ILE A 62 -23.96 1.27 43.56
CA ILE A 62 -24.86 0.36 44.26
C ILE A 62 -25.77 -0.43 43.31
N THR A 63 -26.08 0.14 42.16
CA THR A 63 -26.94 -0.50 41.13
C THR A 63 -26.25 -1.69 40.44
N HIS A 64 -24.94 -1.82 40.59
CA HIS A 64 -24.11 -2.83 39.90
C HIS A 64 -23.65 -3.98 40.81
N LEU A 65 -24.19 -4.08 42.04
CA LEU A 65 -23.77 -5.08 43.02
C LEU A 65 -24.01 -6.55 42.60
N LEU A 66 -24.89 -6.79 41.65
CA LEU A 66 -25.19 -8.11 41.10
C LEU A 66 -24.49 -8.35 39.74
N GLU A 67 -23.76 -7.39 39.26
CA GLU A 67 -22.99 -7.53 38.04
C GLU A 67 -21.65 -8.24 38.30
N LYS A 68 -21.21 -8.99 37.32
CA LYS A 68 -19.87 -9.60 37.26
C LYS A 68 -19.24 -9.26 35.94
N GLU A 69 -17.94 -9.29 35.91
CA GLU A 69 -17.20 -9.23 34.63
C GLU A 69 -17.74 -10.29 33.66
N ARG A 70 -17.77 -9.93 32.37
CA ARG A 70 -18.16 -10.84 31.30
C ARG A 70 -17.11 -10.85 30.21
N LYS A 71 -16.86 -12.03 29.66
CA LYS A 71 -16.11 -12.18 28.42
C LYS A 71 -17.11 -12.24 27.27
N LEU A 72 -16.96 -11.31 26.37
CA LEU A 72 -17.73 -11.22 25.14
C LEU A 72 -16.83 -11.55 23.95
N PHE A 73 -17.35 -12.34 23.04
CA PHE A 73 -16.67 -12.68 21.80
C PHE A 73 -17.51 -12.18 20.64
N ALA A 74 -16.88 -11.51 19.68
CA ALA A 74 -17.53 -11.14 18.42
C ALA A 74 -16.66 -11.58 17.25
N GLU A 75 -17.27 -12.24 16.31
CA GLU A 75 -16.66 -12.52 15.02
C GLU A 75 -16.75 -11.26 14.15
N TYR A 76 -15.65 -10.85 13.54
CA TYR A 76 -15.63 -9.62 12.75
C TYR A 76 -14.84 -9.77 11.46
N THR A 77 -15.25 -8.96 10.50
CA THR A 77 -14.60 -8.85 9.20
C THR A 77 -14.03 -7.45 9.00
N GLY A 78 -13.00 -7.36 8.17
CA GLY A 78 -12.44 -6.06 7.87
C GLY A 78 -11.40 -6.09 6.77
N THR A 79 -10.95 -4.90 6.37
CA THR A 79 -9.91 -4.72 5.36
C THR A 79 -8.86 -3.72 5.81
N ILE A 80 -7.60 -4.01 5.45
CA ILE A 80 -6.48 -3.09 5.62
C ILE A 80 -5.83 -2.86 4.26
N ARG A 81 -5.51 -1.61 3.98
CA ARG A 81 -4.74 -1.21 2.80
C ARG A 81 -3.30 -0.95 3.19
N LEU A 82 -2.38 -1.53 2.44
CA LEU A 82 -0.95 -1.38 2.64
C LEU A 82 -0.29 -0.78 1.41
N GLY A 83 0.77 -0.03 1.62
CA GLY A 83 1.46 0.65 0.54
C GLY A 83 2.60 1.52 1.06
N ILE A 84 3.00 2.48 0.24
CA ILE A 84 4.04 3.45 0.56
C ILE A 84 3.55 4.88 0.34
N ASN A 85 4.21 5.83 0.99
CA ASN A 85 4.02 7.25 0.70
C ASN A 85 4.95 7.66 -0.46
N LEU A 86 4.37 7.91 -1.64
CA LEU A 86 5.11 8.31 -2.83
C LEU A 86 5.85 9.66 -2.67
N SER A 87 5.31 10.57 -1.85
CA SER A 87 5.96 11.87 -1.61
C SER A 87 7.31 11.75 -0.89
N LYS A 88 7.61 10.56 -0.35
CA LYS A 88 8.89 10.23 0.28
C LYS A 88 9.86 9.50 -0.66
N VAL A 89 9.41 9.10 -1.83
CA VAL A 89 10.27 8.47 -2.82
C VAL A 89 11.16 9.53 -3.47
N LYS A 90 12.48 9.29 -3.47
CA LYS A 90 13.45 10.15 -4.13
C LYS A 90 14.14 9.37 -5.24
N ILE A 91 14.31 9.99 -6.39
CA ILE A 91 14.96 9.37 -7.54
C ILE A 91 16.15 10.24 -7.95
N GLU A 92 17.33 9.66 -7.94
CA GLU A 92 18.58 10.32 -8.29
C GLU A 92 19.24 9.62 -9.47
N MET A 93 19.60 10.39 -10.49
CA MET A 93 20.39 9.88 -11.61
C MET A 93 21.88 9.92 -11.31
N LYS A 94 22.55 8.79 -11.55
CA LYS A 94 24.00 8.69 -11.69
C LYS A 94 24.33 8.32 -13.14
N LYS A 95 25.59 8.50 -13.55
CA LYS A 95 26.02 8.31 -14.96
C LYS A 95 25.46 7.06 -15.65
N ASN A 96 25.36 5.94 -14.95
CA ASN A 96 24.93 4.64 -15.51
C ASN A 96 23.88 3.92 -14.63
N SER A 97 23.28 4.60 -13.65
CA SER A 97 22.31 4.00 -12.74
C SER A 97 21.31 5.03 -12.22
N ILE A 98 20.17 4.52 -11.80
CA ILE A 98 19.14 5.29 -11.12
C ILE A 98 19.09 4.79 -9.68
N ASN A 99 19.36 5.67 -8.72
CA ASN A 99 19.14 5.38 -7.31
C ASN A 99 17.73 5.77 -6.93
N VAL A 100 16.98 4.83 -6.37
CA VAL A 100 15.63 5.06 -5.89
C VAL A 100 15.60 4.81 -4.39
N PHE A 101 15.40 5.90 -3.63
CA PHE A 101 15.17 5.84 -2.19
C PHE A 101 13.67 5.65 -1.97
N ILE A 102 13.30 4.56 -1.32
CA ILE A 102 11.92 4.18 -1.11
C ILE A 102 11.62 4.04 0.39
N PRO A 103 10.52 4.62 0.89
CA PRO A 103 10.12 4.41 2.27
C PRO A 103 9.66 2.96 2.50
N LYS A 104 9.71 2.51 3.76
CA LYS A 104 9.16 1.21 4.13
C LYS A 104 7.64 1.16 3.90
N ALA A 105 7.15 0.00 3.52
CA ALA A 105 5.73 -0.26 3.42
C ALA A 105 5.05 -0.10 4.78
N LYS A 106 3.82 0.39 4.76
CA LYS A 106 3.01 0.64 5.95
C LYS A 106 1.52 0.56 5.64
N ILE A 107 0.71 0.58 6.67
CA ILE A 107 -0.73 0.74 6.54
C ILE A 107 -1.05 2.14 6.01
N ILE A 108 -1.97 2.21 5.05
CA ILE A 108 -2.45 3.44 4.43
C ILE A 108 -3.91 3.68 4.84
N GLY A 109 -4.10 4.69 5.66
CA GLY A 109 -5.40 5.01 6.27
C GLY A 109 -5.68 4.15 7.51
N GLU A 110 -6.91 4.20 7.98
CA GLU A 110 -7.36 3.37 9.09
C GLU A 110 -7.92 2.03 8.58
N PRO A 111 -7.86 0.96 9.42
CA PRO A 111 -8.54 -0.29 9.13
C PRO A 111 -10.04 -0.08 8.95
N ASN A 112 -10.62 -0.72 7.96
CA ASN A 112 -12.05 -0.69 7.73
C ASN A 112 -12.66 -1.98 8.29
N VAL A 113 -13.08 -1.93 9.55
CA VAL A 113 -13.78 -3.03 10.24
C VAL A 113 -15.29 -2.86 10.00
N ASN A 114 -15.99 -3.94 9.77
CA ASN A 114 -17.43 -3.93 9.60
C ASN A 114 -18.11 -3.66 10.95
N LYS A 115 -18.82 -2.55 11.07
CA LYS A 115 -19.49 -2.14 12.31
C LYS A 115 -20.68 -3.03 12.68
N ASP A 116 -21.33 -3.59 11.68
CA ASP A 116 -22.54 -4.42 11.90
C ASP A 116 -22.19 -5.73 12.63
N ASP A 117 -20.94 -6.16 12.57
CA ASP A 117 -20.46 -7.35 13.29
C ASP A 117 -20.47 -7.12 14.84
N PHE A 118 -20.55 -5.87 15.28
CA PHE A 118 -20.56 -5.46 16.69
C PHE A 118 -21.95 -5.06 17.21
N ASP A 119 -23.01 -5.46 16.52
CA ASP A 119 -24.35 -5.37 17.10
C ASP A 119 -24.43 -6.22 18.38
N ALA A 120 -25.17 -5.74 19.39
CA ALA A 120 -25.30 -6.43 20.69
C ALA A 120 -25.75 -7.90 20.55
N ASN A 121 -26.50 -8.21 19.50
CA ASN A 121 -27.00 -9.57 19.25
C ASN A 121 -25.94 -10.50 18.64
N ASN A 122 -24.84 -9.96 18.14
CA ASN A 122 -23.77 -10.72 17.51
C ASN A 122 -22.70 -11.18 18.51
N PHE A 123 -22.75 -10.68 19.76
CA PHE A 123 -21.83 -11.12 20.78
C PHE A 123 -22.20 -12.50 21.31
N ILE A 124 -21.20 -13.34 21.43
CA ILE A 124 -21.27 -14.61 22.12
C ILE A 124 -20.76 -14.36 23.53
N GLU A 125 -21.63 -14.60 24.53
CA GLU A 125 -21.26 -14.47 25.92
C GLU A 125 -20.69 -15.77 26.46
N SER A 126 -19.63 -15.68 27.27
CA SER A 126 -19.24 -16.84 28.08
C SER A 126 -20.34 -17.11 29.13
N LYS A 127 -20.71 -18.38 29.31
CA LYS A 127 -21.75 -18.75 30.28
C LYS A 127 -21.21 -18.65 31.70
N ASP A 128 -21.34 -17.45 32.29
CA ASP A 128 -20.81 -17.22 33.63
C ASP A 128 -21.80 -17.59 34.76
N SER A 129 -23.00 -17.15 34.66
CA SER A 129 -24.02 -17.35 35.73
C SER A 129 -25.37 -16.86 35.24
N TRP A 130 -26.42 -17.60 35.57
CA TRP A 130 -27.79 -17.18 35.32
C TRP A 130 -28.22 -15.94 36.12
N ILE A 131 -27.42 -15.47 37.11
CA ILE A 131 -27.68 -14.32 37.98
C ILE A 131 -26.92 -13.06 37.53
N ASN A 132 -26.08 -13.12 36.52
CA ASN A 132 -25.31 -11.96 36.08
C ASN A 132 -26.20 -10.97 35.31
N SER A 133 -26.43 -9.78 35.92
CA SER A 133 -27.29 -8.71 35.38
C SER A 133 -26.55 -7.65 34.58
N ASN A 134 -25.32 -7.94 34.10
CA ASN A 134 -24.48 -7.01 33.33
C ASN A 134 -24.82 -7.06 31.82
N PRO A 135 -25.81 -6.30 31.30
CA PRO A 135 -26.25 -6.37 29.92
C PRO A 135 -25.23 -5.76 28.98
N ILE A 136 -25.16 -6.26 27.72
CA ILE A 136 -24.33 -5.66 26.68
C ILE A 136 -24.92 -4.29 26.31
N THR A 137 -24.07 -3.27 26.31
CA THR A 137 -24.44 -1.88 26.02
C THR A 137 -23.84 -1.42 24.68
N ALA A 138 -24.31 -0.29 24.17
CA ALA A 138 -23.72 0.34 22.97
C ALA A 138 -22.26 0.75 23.19
N ASP A 139 -21.88 1.09 24.43
CA ASP A 139 -20.49 1.42 24.77
C ASP A 139 -19.59 0.19 24.71
N ASP A 140 -20.10 -0.99 25.08
CA ASP A 140 -19.37 -2.25 24.94
C ASP A 140 -19.13 -2.58 23.46
N SER A 141 -20.15 -2.42 22.61
CA SER A 141 -20.06 -2.58 21.17
C SER A 141 -19.01 -1.66 20.56
N SER A 142 -19.00 -0.38 20.96
CA SER A 142 -18.01 0.59 20.51
C SER A 142 -16.61 0.23 20.98
N SER A 143 -16.44 -0.16 22.23
CA SER A 143 -15.14 -0.54 22.80
C SER A 143 -14.57 -1.80 22.15
N ALA A 144 -15.42 -2.79 21.88
CA ALA A 144 -15.02 -4.01 21.19
C ALA A 144 -14.62 -3.72 19.72
N PHE A 145 -15.36 -2.85 19.04
CA PHE A 145 -15.01 -2.37 17.70
C PHE A 145 -13.65 -1.66 17.66
N ASP A 146 -13.40 -0.73 18.58
CA ASP A 146 -12.12 -0.02 18.65
C ASP A 146 -10.96 -0.99 18.94
N LYS A 147 -11.19 -1.97 19.83
CA LYS A 147 -10.23 -3.02 20.12
C LYS A 147 -9.93 -3.86 18.87
N ALA A 148 -10.95 -4.25 18.11
CA ALA A 148 -10.80 -5.01 16.87
C ALA A 148 -10.00 -4.24 15.81
N GLN A 149 -10.27 -2.94 15.64
CA GLN A 149 -9.48 -2.08 14.74
C GLN A 149 -7.99 -2.06 15.15
N LYS A 150 -7.72 -1.92 16.44
CA LYS A 150 -6.36 -1.89 16.97
C LYS A 150 -5.65 -3.22 16.76
N GLU A 151 -6.28 -4.33 17.12
CA GLU A 151 -5.70 -5.67 16.93
C GLU A 151 -5.43 -5.98 15.46
N MET A 152 -6.37 -5.69 14.57
CA MET A 152 -6.18 -5.87 13.15
C MET A 152 -5.00 -5.07 12.61
N LYS A 153 -4.82 -3.83 13.10
CA LYS A 153 -3.68 -2.98 12.77
C LYS A 153 -2.37 -3.56 13.26
N GLU A 154 -2.34 -4.07 14.48
CA GLU A 154 -1.16 -4.71 15.08
C GLU A 154 -0.77 -5.98 14.33
N ILE A 155 -1.73 -6.83 13.98
CA ILE A 155 -1.50 -8.05 13.19
C ILE A 155 -0.86 -7.69 11.85
N ALA A 156 -1.44 -6.73 11.12
CA ALA A 156 -0.93 -6.34 9.81
C ALA A 156 0.46 -5.67 9.86
N MET A 157 0.77 -4.93 10.94
CA MET A 157 2.08 -4.30 11.10
C MET A 157 3.19 -5.27 11.49
N ASN A 158 2.82 -6.39 12.11
CA ASN A 158 3.76 -7.44 12.51
C ASN A 158 3.88 -8.56 11.45
N ASP A 159 3.10 -8.50 10.38
CA ASP A 159 3.20 -9.44 9.27
C ASP A 159 4.32 -9.00 8.30
N GLU A 160 5.53 -9.48 8.56
CA GLU A 160 6.72 -9.17 7.76
C GLU A 160 6.58 -9.64 6.31
N GLU A 161 5.90 -10.76 6.06
CA GLU A 161 5.69 -11.28 4.72
C GLU A 161 4.76 -10.35 3.92
N LEU A 162 3.64 -9.96 4.51
CA LEU A 162 2.69 -9.02 3.92
C LEU A 162 3.34 -7.66 3.61
N LEU A 163 4.13 -7.13 4.54
CA LEU A 163 4.86 -5.88 4.35
C LEU A 163 5.92 -6.01 3.25
N SER A 164 6.63 -7.15 3.19
CA SER A 164 7.62 -7.43 2.15
C SER A 164 6.98 -7.52 0.76
N GLN A 165 5.87 -8.25 0.62
CA GLN A 165 5.11 -8.34 -0.64
C GLN A 165 4.60 -6.96 -1.08
N THR A 166 4.08 -6.17 -0.14
CA THR A 166 3.65 -4.79 -0.36
C THR A 166 4.79 -3.92 -0.91
N GLN A 167 5.97 -4.03 -0.29
CA GLN A 167 7.19 -3.32 -0.69
C GLN A 167 7.67 -3.72 -2.09
N GLN A 168 7.69 -5.02 -2.39
CA GLN A 168 8.09 -5.52 -3.69
C GLN A 168 7.15 -5.04 -4.80
N ARG A 169 5.85 -5.06 -4.54
CA ARG A 169 4.86 -4.55 -5.49
C ARG A 169 5.03 -3.06 -5.76
N ALA A 170 5.33 -2.28 -4.71
CA ALA A 170 5.61 -0.85 -4.86
C ALA A 170 6.85 -0.60 -5.74
N LYS A 171 7.93 -1.36 -5.55
CA LYS A 171 9.14 -1.26 -6.39
C LYS A 171 8.82 -1.53 -7.87
N ILE A 172 8.06 -2.59 -8.17
CA ILE A 172 7.66 -2.94 -9.54
C ILE A 172 6.90 -1.78 -10.19
N LEU A 173 5.90 -1.21 -9.49
CA LEU A 173 5.09 -0.13 -10.04
C LEU A 173 5.89 1.16 -10.25
N ILE A 174 6.84 1.47 -9.36
CA ILE A 174 7.74 2.62 -9.54
C ILE A 174 8.68 2.37 -10.73
N GLU A 175 9.25 1.17 -10.87
CA GLU A 175 10.10 0.79 -12.00
C GLU A 175 9.34 0.91 -13.32
N GLU A 176 8.13 0.39 -13.41
CA GLU A 176 7.28 0.51 -14.59
C GLU A 176 7.03 1.98 -14.95
N LYS A 177 6.81 2.82 -13.94
CA LYS A 177 6.65 4.26 -14.14
C LYS A 177 7.91 4.95 -14.65
N ILE A 178 9.07 4.57 -14.14
CA ILE A 178 10.37 5.07 -14.60
C ILE A 178 10.58 4.66 -16.07
N ILE A 179 10.32 3.41 -16.42
CA ILE A 179 10.43 2.89 -17.80
C ILE A 179 9.52 3.67 -18.75
N GLN A 180 8.25 3.83 -18.36
CA GLN A 180 7.26 4.55 -19.15
C GLN A 180 7.67 5.99 -19.47
N LEU A 181 8.26 6.69 -18.50
CA LEU A 181 8.63 8.09 -18.64
C LEU A 181 10.00 8.30 -19.30
N SER A 182 10.91 7.34 -19.12
CA SER A 182 12.23 7.40 -19.72
C SER A 182 12.24 7.00 -21.20
N GLY A 183 11.25 6.20 -21.63
CA GLY A 183 11.23 5.59 -22.95
C GLY A 183 12.33 4.55 -23.19
N LEU A 184 13.07 4.15 -22.14
CA LEU A 184 14.12 3.15 -22.20
C LEU A 184 13.55 1.74 -22.02
N ASN A 185 14.26 0.74 -22.53
CA ASN A 185 13.93 -0.63 -22.22
C ASN A 185 14.43 -1.01 -20.81
N ARG A 186 13.74 -1.92 -20.16
CA ARG A 186 14.11 -2.44 -18.83
C ARG A 186 15.56 -2.97 -18.78
N LYS A 187 16.05 -3.52 -19.89
CA LYS A 187 17.41 -4.08 -19.99
C LYS A 187 18.51 -3.01 -19.95
N ASP A 188 18.17 -1.78 -20.29
CA ASP A 188 19.10 -0.65 -20.36
C ASP A 188 19.10 0.15 -19.04
N LEU A 189 18.22 -0.20 -18.10
CA LEU A 189 18.07 0.47 -16.81
C LEU A 189 18.79 -0.32 -15.70
N ASN A 190 19.72 0.35 -15.03
CA ASN A 190 20.35 -0.13 -13.81
C ASN A 190 19.74 0.64 -12.62
N ILE A 191 18.72 0.05 -11.97
CA ILE A 191 18.05 0.66 -10.84
C ILE A 191 18.59 0.06 -9.54
N MET A 192 19.10 0.93 -8.67
CA MET A 192 19.54 0.60 -7.32
C MET A 192 18.49 1.09 -6.31
N TRP A 193 18.07 0.19 -5.43
CA TRP A 193 17.05 0.48 -4.42
C TRP A 193 17.69 0.67 -3.07
N GLU A 194 17.38 1.78 -2.42
CA GLU A 194 17.81 2.09 -1.06
C GLU A 194 16.58 2.40 -0.21
N TYR A 195 16.63 2.06 1.09
CA TYR A 195 15.56 2.42 2.01
C TYR A 195 15.83 3.80 2.61
N GLU A 196 14.79 4.63 2.66
CA GLU A 196 14.85 5.88 3.42
C GLU A 196 15.08 5.55 4.91
N GLN A 197 16.10 6.16 5.51
CA GLN A 197 16.43 6.00 6.93
C GLN A 197 15.47 6.81 7.81
#